data_422a997850ba1a5002b2d9fe69e5d295
#
_entry.id   422a997850ba1a5002b2d9fe69e5d295
#
_cell.length_a   1.000
_cell.length_b   1.000
_cell.length_c   1.000
_cell.angle_alpha   90.00
_cell.angle_beta   90.00
_cell.angle_gamma   90.00
#
_symmetry.space_group_name_H-M   'P 1'
#
loop_
_entity.id
_entity.type
_entity.pdbx_description
1 polymer ?
#
loop_
_entity_poly.entity_id
_entity_poly.type
_entity_poly.pdbx_seq_one_letter_code
_entity_poly.pdbx_strand_id
1 'polypeptide(L)'
;MIHQYIRELEQFIESREEIIDLEIIRHSIRETEFETILIYRYKLFLEDKSIIELTERLIEKNKQLNRTKYSYHWQTEQGSLIKRWDNAPHYPEITTTPHHLHTNKEVMAHKEIDGLEALKRILKEYSGN
;
A
#
# COMPACT_ATOMS: atom_id res chain seq x y z
N MET A 1 17.67 2.77 0.76
CA MET A 1 16.30 2.96 1.30
C MET A 1 15.23 2.34 0.42
N ILE A 2 15.11 2.76 -0.82
CA ILE A 2 14.09 2.24 -1.74
C ILE A 2 14.30 0.76 -2.04
N HIS A 3 15.51 0.35 -2.40
CA HIS A 3 15.81 -1.05 -2.74
C HIS A 3 15.54 -1.98 -1.56
N GLN A 4 15.94 -1.56 -0.37
CA GLN A 4 15.70 -2.35 0.83
C GLN A 4 14.20 -2.45 1.14
N TYR A 5 13.48 -1.35 1.03
CA TYR A 5 12.04 -1.31 1.29
C TYR A 5 11.27 -2.26 0.38
N ILE A 6 11.49 -2.16 -0.93
CA ILE A 6 10.73 -3.01 -1.85
C ILE A 6 11.10 -4.49 -1.70
N ARG A 7 12.36 -4.78 -1.37
CA ARG A 7 12.80 -6.15 -1.09
C ARG A 7 12.10 -6.71 0.15
N GLU A 8 12.02 -5.92 1.22
CA GLU A 8 11.34 -6.34 2.45
C GLU A 8 9.85 -6.57 2.22
N LEU A 9 9.20 -5.72 1.43
CA LEU A 9 7.81 -5.89 1.06
C LEU A 9 7.61 -7.20 0.29
N GLU A 10 8.42 -7.46 -0.72
CA GLU A 10 8.31 -8.68 -1.52
C GLU A 10 8.59 -9.93 -0.70
N GLN A 11 9.60 -9.89 0.18
CA GLN A 11 9.89 -11.01 1.07
C GLN A 11 8.74 -11.28 2.04
N PHE A 12 8.12 -10.24 2.56
CA PHE A 12 6.98 -10.39 3.44
C PHE A 12 5.81 -11.05 2.70
N ILE A 13 5.51 -10.60 1.48
CA ILE A 13 4.45 -11.18 0.65
C ILE A 13 4.71 -12.67 0.43
N GLU A 14 5.94 -13.05 0.06
CA GLU A 14 6.31 -14.43 -0.18
C GLU A 14 6.19 -15.31 1.07
N SER A 15 6.37 -14.72 2.24
CA SER A 15 6.34 -15.46 3.50
C SER A 15 4.93 -15.76 4.01
N ARG A 16 3.88 -15.17 3.40
CA ARG A 16 2.52 -15.25 3.93
C ARG A 16 1.68 -16.24 3.14
N GLU A 17 1.26 -17.30 3.82
CA GLU A 17 0.45 -18.36 3.21
C GLU A 17 -0.95 -17.90 2.80
N GLU A 18 -1.49 -16.88 3.47
CA GLU A 18 -2.80 -16.32 3.14
C GLU A 18 -2.84 -15.72 1.74
N ILE A 19 -1.69 -15.28 1.23
CA ILE A 19 -1.56 -14.70 -0.10
C ILE A 19 -1.27 -15.85 -1.06
N ILE A 20 -2.26 -16.21 -1.88
CA ILE A 20 -2.15 -17.36 -2.77
C ILE A 20 -1.60 -17.02 -4.16
N ASP A 21 -1.63 -15.73 -4.52
CA ASP A 21 -1.10 -15.29 -5.81
C ASP A 21 -0.71 -13.81 -5.75
N LEU A 22 0.26 -13.43 -6.58
CA LEU A 22 0.74 -12.07 -6.73
C LEU A 22 0.78 -11.72 -8.21
N GLU A 23 0.11 -10.64 -8.59
CA GLU A 23 0.21 -10.07 -9.94
C GLU A 23 0.97 -8.74 -9.84
N ILE A 24 2.11 -8.67 -10.49
CA ILE A 24 2.90 -7.44 -10.58
C ILE A 24 2.38 -6.66 -11.77
N ILE A 25 1.59 -5.61 -11.51
CA ILE A 25 1.04 -4.76 -12.56
C ILE A 25 2.10 -3.75 -12.99
N ARG A 26 2.87 -3.24 -12.03
CA ARG A 26 3.96 -2.32 -12.31
C ARG A 26 5.07 -2.47 -11.29
N HIS A 27 6.31 -2.46 -11.76
CA HIS A 27 7.49 -2.39 -10.91
C HIS A 27 8.56 -1.63 -11.70
N SER A 28 8.82 -0.39 -11.28
CA SER A 28 9.77 0.49 -11.95
C SER A 28 10.66 1.17 -10.93
N ILE A 29 11.97 1.00 -11.09
CA ILE A 29 12.97 1.73 -10.31
C ILE A 29 13.81 2.50 -11.32
N ARG A 30 13.89 3.81 -11.14
CA ARG A 30 14.65 4.70 -12.00
C ARG A 30 15.68 5.44 -11.15
N GLU A 31 16.95 5.23 -11.45
CA GLU A 31 18.03 5.85 -10.72
C GLU A 31 18.74 6.87 -11.60
N THR A 32 18.96 8.07 -11.05
CA THR A 32 19.82 9.09 -11.62
C THR A 32 20.88 9.43 -10.59
N GLU A 33 21.84 10.30 -10.93
CA GLU A 33 22.82 10.72 -9.93
C GLU A 33 22.22 11.58 -8.83
N PHE A 34 20.99 12.08 -9.01
CA PHE A 34 20.33 12.97 -8.06
C PHE A 34 19.27 12.30 -7.23
N GLU A 35 18.58 11.30 -7.76
CA GLU A 35 17.44 10.69 -7.10
C GLU A 35 17.14 9.27 -7.58
N THR A 36 16.43 8.53 -6.75
CA THR A 36 15.87 7.22 -7.11
C THR A 36 14.37 7.28 -6.96
N ILE A 37 13.65 6.85 -7.99
CA ILE A 37 12.18 6.83 -7.97
C ILE A 37 11.70 5.41 -8.13
N LEU A 38 10.85 4.96 -7.18
CA LEU A 38 10.16 3.68 -7.26
C LEU A 38 8.68 3.94 -7.52
N ILE A 39 8.14 3.23 -8.50
CA ILE A 39 6.69 3.16 -8.71
C ILE A 39 6.35 1.68 -8.80
N TYR A 40 5.45 1.21 -7.94
CA TYR A 40 4.98 -0.17 -8.03
C TYR A 40 3.48 -0.23 -7.87
N ARG A 41 2.90 -1.28 -8.43
CA ARG A 41 1.50 -1.64 -8.26
C ARG A 41 1.41 -3.14 -8.25
N TYR A 42 1.03 -3.69 -7.08
CA TYR A 42 0.94 -5.13 -6.85
C TYR A 42 -0.48 -5.49 -6.48
N LYS A 43 -0.96 -6.57 -7.05
CA LYS A 43 -2.29 -7.11 -6.75
C LYS A 43 -2.11 -8.47 -6.09
N LEU A 44 -2.64 -8.60 -4.88
CA LEU A 44 -2.50 -9.79 -4.04
C LEU A 44 -3.85 -10.47 -3.91
N PHE A 45 -3.87 -11.79 -4.10
CA PHE A 45 -5.09 -12.58 -4.00
C PHE A 45 -5.04 -13.43 -2.74
N LEU A 46 -6.06 -13.31 -1.88
CA LEU A 46 -6.12 -14.04 -0.61
C LEU A 46 -6.95 -15.33 -0.76
N GLU A 47 -6.81 -16.23 0.21
CA GLU A 47 -7.50 -17.52 0.21
C GLU A 47 -9.04 -17.38 0.17
N ASP A 48 -9.58 -16.33 0.79
CA ASP A 48 -11.03 -16.06 0.80
C ASP A 48 -11.52 -15.38 -0.47
N LYS A 49 -10.63 -15.23 -1.47
CA LYS A 49 -10.87 -14.53 -2.74
C LYS A 49 -10.95 -13.01 -2.64
N SER A 50 -10.72 -12.44 -1.46
CA SER A 50 -10.55 -10.99 -1.37
C SER A 50 -9.23 -10.58 -2.02
N ILE A 51 -9.14 -9.32 -2.39
CA ILE A 51 -8.03 -8.79 -3.18
C ILE A 51 -7.46 -7.57 -2.48
N ILE A 52 -6.13 -7.52 -2.42
CA ILE A 52 -5.40 -6.35 -1.92
C ILE A 52 -4.64 -5.76 -3.09
N GLU A 53 -4.72 -4.45 -3.27
CA GLU A 53 -3.93 -3.76 -4.28
C GLU A 53 -3.09 -2.70 -3.59
N LEU A 54 -1.77 -2.83 -3.71
CA LEU A 54 -0.79 -1.90 -3.13
C LEU A 54 -0.18 -1.07 -4.24
N THR A 55 -0.20 0.25 -4.09
CA THR A 55 0.37 1.19 -5.03
C THR A 55 1.14 2.24 -4.26
N GLU A 56 2.40 2.50 -4.65
CA GLU A 56 3.20 3.56 -4.05
C GLU A 56 4.08 4.22 -5.11
N ARG A 57 4.30 5.51 -4.94
CA ARG A 57 5.34 6.25 -5.63
C ARG A 57 6.26 6.86 -4.58
N LEU A 58 7.52 6.45 -4.58
CA LEU A 58 8.53 6.90 -3.62
C LEU A 58 9.67 7.60 -4.34
N ILE A 59 10.17 8.67 -3.73
CA ILE A 59 11.36 9.37 -4.20
C ILE A 59 12.38 9.39 -3.07
N GLU A 60 13.57 8.90 -3.37
CA GLU A 60 14.73 8.99 -2.47
C GLU A 60 15.67 10.04 -3.02
N LYS A 61 15.92 11.09 -2.24
CA LYS A 61 16.76 12.20 -2.62
C LYS A 61 17.42 12.78 -1.37
N ASN A 62 18.74 13.06 -1.42
CA ASN A 62 19.49 13.59 -0.29
C ASN A 62 19.29 12.76 0.99
N LYS A 63 19.31 11.43 0.85
CA LYS A 63 19.14 10.49 1.97
C LYS A 63 17.79 10.61 2.67
N GLN A 64 16.80 11.20 2.00
CA GLN A 64 15.43 11.30 2.50
C GLN A 64 14.47 10.55 1.58
N LEU A 65 13.52 9.85 2.18
CA LEU A 65 12.51 9.10 1.46
C LEU A 65 11.17 9.82 1.56
N ASN A 66 10.61 10.17 0.40
CA ASN A 66 9.29 10.79 0.30
C ASN A 66 8.31 9.84 -0.37
N ARG A 67 7.19 9.59 0.29
CA ARG A 67 6.07 8.84 -0.28
C ARG A 67 5.12 9.86 -0.88
N THR A 68 5.21 10.06 -2.21
CA THR A 68 4.48 11.13 -2.88
C THR A 68 3.05 10.73 -3.22
N LYS A 69 2.82 9.44 -3.44
CA LYS A 69 1.48 8.91 -3.73
C LYS A 69 1.38 7.49 -3.23
N TYR A 70 0.25 7.15 -2.61
CA TYR A 70 -0.01 5.77 -2.22
C TYR A 70 -1.51 5.47 -2.18
N SER A 71 -1.82 4.20 -2.38
CA SER A 71 -3.14 3.64 -2.18
C SER A 71 -2.97 2.18 -1.81
N TYR A 72 -3.53 1.78 -0.68
CA TYR A 72 -3.55 0.39 -0.23
C TYR A 72 -5.01 0.01 -0.06
N HIS A 73 -5.51 -0.80 -1.00
CA HIS A 73 -6.93 -1.07 -1.17
C HIS A 73 -7.21 -2.55 -0.95
N TRP A 74 -8.14 -2.84 -0.05
CA TRP A 74 -8.59 -4.21 0.23
C TRP A 74 -10.08 -4.28 -0.07
N GLN A 75 -10.47 -5.25 -0.89
CA GLN A 75 -11.85 -5.43 -1.32
C GLN A 75 -12.25 -6.89 -1.33
N THR A 76 -13.58 -7.13 -1.31
CA THR A 76 -14.12 -8.47 -1.51
C THR A 76 -13.91 -8.89 -2.98
N GLU A 77 -14.14 -10.17 -3.26
CA GLU A 77 -14.07 -10.67 -4.64
C GLU A 77 -14.99 -9.89 -5.58
N GLN A 78 -16.16 -9.48 -5.08
CA GLN A 78 -17.16 -8.75 -5.86
C GLN A 78 -16.85 -7.26 -6.01
N GLY A 79 -15.79 -6.78 -5.39
CA GLY A 79 -15.35 -5.38 -5.52
C GLY A 79 -15.84 -4.46 -4.41
N SER A 80 -16.47 -4.97 -3.37
CA SER A 80 -16.90 -4.15 -2.24
C SER A 80 -15.71 -3.76 -1.37
N LEU A 81 -15.60 -2.47 -1.07
CA LEU A 81 -14.51 -1.95 -0.25
C LEU A 81 -14.56 -2.52 1.17
N ILE A 82 -13.44 -3.07 1.63
CA ILE A 82 -13.25 -3.43 3.02
C ILE A 82 -12.49 -2.30 3.72
N LYS A 83 -11.35 -1.90 3.16
CA LYS A 83 -10.52 -0.86 3.74
C LYS A 83 -9.57 -0.28 2.69
N ARG A 84 -9.29 1.03 2.77
CA ARG A 84 -8.29 1.67 1.92
C ARG A 84 -7.61 2.82 2.63
N TRP A 85 -6.28 2.83 2.62
CA TRP A 85 -5.48 3.99 2.98
C TRP A 85 -4.99 4.65 1.70
N ASP A 86 -5.12 5.97 1.60
CA ASP A 86 -4.53 6.71 0.50
C ASP A 86 -4.26 8.17 0.87
N ASN A 87 -3.59 8.90 0.00
CA ASN A 87 -3.27 10.31 0.18
C ASN A 87 -3.84 11.20 -0.93
N ALA A 88 -4.93 10.79 -1.57
CA ALA A 88 -5.60 11.65 -2.53
C ALA A 88 -6.20 12.86 -1.80
N PRO A 89 -5.99 14.10 -2.29
CA PRO A 89 -6.37 15.31 -1.55
C PRO A 89 -7.86 15.67 -1.71
N HIS A 90 -8.76 14.72 -1.45
CA HIS A 90 -10.19 14.91 -1.65
C HIS A 90 -10.95 15.30 -0.38
N TYR A 91 -10.30 15.29 0.78
CA TYR A 91 -10.95 15.51 2.07
C TYR A 91 -10.17 16.52 2.91
N PRO A 92 -10.18 17.81 2.52
CA PRO A 92 -9.38 18.82 3.21
C PRO A 92 -9.81 19.07 4.67
N GLU A 93 -11.05 18.69 5.03
CA GLU A 93 -11.58 18.84 6.40
C GLU A 93 -11.01 17.79 7.37
N ILE A 94 -10.36 16.73 6.88
CA ILE A 94 -9.75 15.73 7.75
C ILE A 94 -8.40 16.25 8.28
N THR A 95 -8.18 16.12 9.58
CA THR A 95 -7.00 16.70 10.25
C THR A 95 -5.66 16.19 9.71
N THR A 96 -5.63 14.98 9.16
CA THR A 96 -4.40 14.39 8.60
C THR A 96 -4.29 14.57 7.08
N THR A 97 -5.13 15.44 6.49
CA THR A 97 -5.12 15.62 5.04
C THR A 97 -3.70 15.85 4.50
N PRO A 98 -3.31 15.25 3.36
CA PRO A 98 -4.11 14.40 2.45
C PRO A 98 -4.27 12.94 2.91
N HIS A 99 -3.68 12.54 4.02
CA HIS A 99 -3.68 11.14 4.49
C HIS A 99 -5.01 10.79 5.14
N HIS A 100 -5.61 9.69 4.71
CA HIS A 100 -6.90 9.25 5.27
C HIS A 100 -7.10 7.75 5.10
N LEU A 101 -8.07 7.23 5.84
CA LEU A 101 -8.48 5.83 5.81
C LEU A 101 -9.96 5.74 5.47
N HIS A 102 -10.27 4.93 4.45
CA HIS A 102 -11.65 4.58 4.09
C HIS A 102 -12.01 3.23 4.67
N THR A 103 -13.21 3.14 5.22
CA THR A 103 -13.86 1.85 5.50
C THR A 103 -15.13 1.79 4.64
N ASN A 104 -15.87 0.70 4.72
CA ASN A 104 -17.14 0.58 4.00
C ASN A 104 -18.23 1.54 4.51
N LYS A 105 -17.97 2.27 5.60
CA LYS A 105 -18.95 3.15 6.25
C LYS A 105 -18.55 4.60 6.26
N GLU A 106 -17.25 4.90 6.36
CA GLU A 106 -16.80 6.27 6.58
C GLU A 106 -15.37 6.51 6.08
N VAL A 107 -15.01 7.78 6.05
CA VAL A 107 -13.64 8.24 5.79
C VAL A 107 -13.16 8.91 7.07
N MET A 108 -11.97 8.53 7.54
CA MET A 108 -11.45 9.02 8.81
C MET A 108 -10.00 9.44 8.70
N ALA A 109 -9.56 10.23 9.67
CA ALA A 109 -8.17 10.66 9.77
C ALA A 109 -7.24 9.47 10.00
N HIS A 110 -6.08 9.51 9.37
CA HIS A 110 -5.00 8.55 9.58
C HIS A 110 -3.70 9.18 9.13
N LYS A 111 -2.63 8.97 9.89
CA LYS A 111 -1.30 9.45 9.48
C LYS A 111 -0.79 8.69 8.27
N GLU A 112 0.25 9.21 7.63
CA GLU A 112 0.93 8.51 6.55
C GLU A 112 1.36 7.11 7.01
N ILE A 113 1.20 6.13 6.12
CA ILE A 113 1.53 4.73 6.38
C ILE A 113 2.18 4.14 5.13
N ASP A 114 3.15 3.26 5.29
CA ASP A 114 3.74 2.57 4.15
C ASP A 114 2.99 1.28 3.79
N GLY A 115 3.27 0.76 2.59
CA GLY A 115 2.56 -0.41 2.07
C GLY A 115 2.81 -1.68 2.88
N LEU A 116 4.01 -1.84 3.40
CA LEU A 116 4.33 -3.00 4.24
C LEU A 116 3.53 -2.99 5.53
N GLU A 117 3.45 -1.83 6.19
CA GLU A 117 2.66 -1.69 7.42
C GLU A 117 1.17 -1.88 7.15
N ALA A 118 0.65 -1.29 6.06
CA ALA A 118 -0.74 -1.47 5.67
C ALA A 118 -1.05 -2.94 5.42
N LEU A 119 -0.18 -3.65 4.71
CA LEU A 119 -0.35 -5.08 4.43
C LEU A 119 -0.36 -5.89 5.72
N LYS A 120 0.54 -5.59 6.65
CA LYS A 120 0.57 -6.28 7.94
C LYS A 120 -0.74 -6.08 8.71
N ARG A 121 -1.29 -4.88 8.70
CA ARG A 121 -2.57 -4.58 9.36
C ARG A 121 -3.73 -5.31 8.71
N ILE A 122 -3.77 -5.34 7.39
CA ILE A 122 -4.81 -6.07 6.64
C ILE A 122 -4.77 -7.56 6.98
N LEU A 123 -3.58 -8.16 6.94
CA LEU A 123 -3.46 -9.60 7.21
C LEU A 123 -3.75 -9.94 8.66
N LYS A 124 -3.45 -9.04 9.59
CA LYS A 124 -3.81 -9.22 11.00
C LYS A 124 -5.33 -9.20 11.18
N GLU A 125 -6.03 -8.29 10.54
CA GLU A 125 -7.49 -8.23 10.57
C GLU A 125 -8.10 -9.46 9.90
N TYR A 126 -7.53 -9.89 8.77
CA TYR A 126 -7.97 -11.05 8.00
C TYR A 126 -7.91 -12.34 8.83
N SER A 127 -6.82 -12.54 9.60
CA SER A 127 -6.58 -13.78 10.35
C SER A 127 -6.96 -13.70 11.83
N GLY A 128 -7.13 -12.49 12.36
CA GLY A 128 -7.30 -12.28 13.80
C GLY A 128 -8.74 -12.34 14.30
N ASN A 129 -9.65 -12.63 13.42
CA ASN A 129 -11.09 -12.65 13.80
C ASN A 129 -11.52 -13.98 14.36
#